data_9d438969fcc7b1648a02d4a4e3406a6d
#
_entry.id   9d438969fcc7b1648a02d4a4e3406a6d
#
_cell.length_a   1.000
_cell.length_b   1.000
_cell.length_c   1.000
_cell.angle_alpha   90.00
_cell.angle_beta   90.00
_cell.angle_gamma   90.00
#
_symmetry.space_group_name_H-M   'P 1'
#
loop_
_entity.id
_entity.type
_entity.pdbx_description
1 polymer ?
#
loop_
_entity_poly.entity_id
_entity_poly.type
_entity_poly.pdbx_seq_one_letter_code
_entity_poly.pdbx_strand_id
1 'polypeptide(L)'
;MALTEEEKSINIVDLFIYLIAHWKWFVLSILLFGGYFWYSYCETPFVYSRTAIVMIKTPANSRSAMQLNNADFIGQVNVASEILQFKSKELMRKVIDRPHADVSYMVRDGLRPRELYTDSPVRVAFLEAGLDEVCSLSVIPKNKQQVELADFSLDELEQRKTVNLNDTVDTPLGKLIVFTAENYSESYFDRPIKVTSKSREGMVAFWLSNLTIRQMSGDAALLSMTMNDLSPTRAADILDMLITVYNEEAIKDKNRISVNTAEFIKERLQIIEHELGSVETDIEDLKRANNGVDINTVAGMYIQDSRQYESSIKELDTQLQLVSFIKQYLQDSNKDDELIPSNIGLSDLSIESQISRYNETLLRRNRLVSGSSSNNPVVQELNRIMQTMKQNIYMAVDNLSKSLRLKKQDYMRQESHVRQKVQAVPGKQREMLSIERQQKVKESLYIFLLNKREENALSQAMVDNNARILDPVSGSNLPISPNKYKKMILGVGCGIIVPSVILLLILMLDTRVHNRKEVEAVVSLSLIHIS
;
A
#
# COMPACT_ATOMS: atom_id res chain seq x y z
N MET A 1 12.80 69.27 26.36
CA MET A 1 12.49 68.67 27.68
C MET A 1 12.11 67.17 27.37
N ALA A 2 13.12 66.32 27.34
CA ALA A 2 12.96 64.91 27.04
C ALA A 2 12.70 64.20 28.37
N LEU A 3 11.50 63.61 28.47
CA LEU A 3 11.17 62.73 29.58
C LEU A 3 11.87 61.40 29.30
N THR A 4 12.97 61.16 29.96
CA THR A 4 13.56 59.83 30.06
C THR A 4 12.62 58.98 30.92
N GLU A 5 11.93 58.03 30.29
CA GLU A 5 11.33 56.91 30.99
C GLU A 5 12.44 56.07 31.60
N GLU A 6 12.70 56.25 32.91
CA GLU A 6 13.53 55.30 33.65
C GLU A 6 12.79 53.97 33.70
N GLU A 7 13.29 53.02 32.95
CA GLU A 7 12.88 51.62 33.03
C GLU A 7 13.01 51.13 34.49
N LYS A 8 11.89 50.80 35.10
CA LYS A 8 11.79 50.18 36.42
C LYS A 8 12.52 48.83 36.36
N SER A 9 13.83 48.81 36.60
CA SER A 9 14.61 47.59 36.62
C SER A 9 14.17 46.73 37.83
N ILE A 10 13.33 45.78 37.57
CA ILE A 10 12.88 44.81 38.58
C ILE A 10 14.11 43.99 39.01
N ASN A 11 14.51 44.14 40.26
CA ASN A 11 15.65 43.38 40.80
C ASN A 11 15.22 41.91 40.93
N ILE A 12 15.92 40.99 40.23
CA ILE A 12 15.59 39.56 40.18
C ILE A 12 15.47 38.93 41.58
N VAL A 13 16.27 39.45 42.53
CA VAL A 13 16.26 38.98 43.94
C VAL A 13 14.96 39.38 44.65
N ASP A 14 14.50 40.61 44.47
CA ASP A 14 13.27 41.12 45.09
C ASP A 14 12.05 40.40 44.51
N LEU A 15 12.04 40.07 43.20
CA LEU A 15 11.04 39.23 42.56
C LEU A 15 10.98 37.82 43.18
N PHE A 16 12.15 37.22 43.43
CA PHE A 16 12.21 35.88 44.06
C PHE A 16 11.65 35.90 45.48
N ILE A 17 11.99 36.90 46.28
CA ILE A 17 11.49 37.07 47.64
C ILE A 17 9.97 37.29 47.65
N TYR A 18 9.45 38.06 46.71
CA TYR A 18 8.01 38.30 46.53
C TYR A 18 7.25 37.00 46.20
N LEU A 19 7.78 36.21 45.26
CA LEU A 19 7.20 34.93 44.89
C LEU A 19 7.22 33.95 46.08
N ILE A 20 8.32 33.88 46.85
CA ILE A 20 8.42 32.99 48.01
C ILE A 20 7.46 33.46 49.13
N ALA A 21 7.25 34.75 49.34
CA ALA A 21 6.30 35.26 50.33
C ALA A 21 4.85 34.77 50.03
N HIS A 22 4.54 34.54 48.75
CA HIS A 22 3.22 34.06 48.32
C HIS A 22 3.15 32.55 48.10
N TRP A 23 4.01 31.73 48.70
CA TRP A 23 4.13 30.31 48.50
C TRP A 23 2.79 29.53 48.66
N LYS A 24 1.85 30.02 49.48
CA LYS A 24 0.52 29.44 49.67
C LYS A 24 -0.28 29.32 48.38
N TRP A 25 -0.15 30.34 47.48
CA TRP A 25 -0.80 30.33 46.17
C TRP A 25 -0.21 29.27 45.23
N PHE A 26 1.11 29.06 45.33
CA PHE A 26 1.78 27.99 44.57
C PHE A 26 1.31 26.62 45.02
N VAL A 27 1.23 26.37 46.35
CA VAL A 27 0.73 25.08 46.88
C VAL A 27 -0.72 24.84 46.43
N LEU A 28 -1.60 25.84 46.54
CA LEU A 28 -2.97 25.74 46.12
C LEU A 28 -3.08 25.47 44.60
N SER A 29 -2.30 26.19 43.82
CA SER A 29 -2.25 26.03 42.36
C SER A 29 -1.74 24.64 41.95
N ILE A 30 -0.66 24.15 42.57
CA ILE A 30 -0.11 22.80 42.30
C ILE A 30 -1.13 21.73 42.67
N LEU A 31 -1.86 21.86 43.78
CA LEU A 31 -2.92 20.92 44.15
C LEU A 31 -4.07 20.93 43.13
N LEU A 32 -4.47 22.11 42.65
CA LEU A 32 -5.57 22.23 41.69
C LEU A 32 -5.18 21.69 40.33
N PHE A 33 -4.06 22.14 39.76
CA PHE A 33 -3.58 21.68 38.46
C PHE A 33 -3.11 20.21 38.54
N GLY A 34 -2.41 19.81 39.60
CA GLY A 34 -2.02 18.42 39.83
C GLY A 34 -3.24 17.48 39.91
N GLY A 35 -4.30 17.90 40.65
CA GLY A 35 -5.56 17.18 40.73
C GLY A 35 -6.26 17.09 39.37
N TYR A 36 -6.31 18.18 38.62
CA TYR A 36 -6.89 18.18 37.26
C TYR A 36 -6.14 17.26 36.30
N PHE A 37 -4.81 17.35 36.23
CA PHE A 37 -4.02 16.49 35.34
C PHE A 37 -4.02 15.03 35.78
N TRP A 38 -4.11 14.77 37.11
CA TRP A 38 -4.32 13.42 37.62
C TRP A 38 -5.68 12.86 37.21
N TYR A 39 -6.75 13.63 37.36
CA TYR A 39 -8.09 13.25 36.89
C TYR A 39 -8.09 12.97 35.37
N SER A 40 -7.52 13.88 34.59
CA SER A 40 -7.34 13.71 33.14
C SER A 40 -6.52 12.46 32.77
N TYR A 41 -5.51 12.10 33.59
CA TYR A 41 -4.78 10.84 33.40
C TYR A 41 -5.68 9.63 33.65
N CYS A 42 -6.52 9.67 34.67
CA CYS A 42 -7.42 8.57 35.01
C CYS A 42 -8.56 8.40 33.97
N GLU A 43 -8.99 9.46 33.31
CA GLU A 43 -10.08 9.43 32.31
C GLU A 43 -9.58 9.02 30.91
N THR A 44 -8.31 9.26 30.61
CA THR A 44 -7.76 8.94 29.27
C THR A 44 -7.56 7.43 29.12
N PRO A 45 -8.09 6.79 28.01
CA PRO A 45 -7.89 5.38 27.75
C PRO A 45 -6.41 5.05 27.50
N PHE A 46 -6.02 3.83 27.80
CA PHE A 46 -4.68 3.33 27.47
C PHE A 46 -4.55 3.03 26.00
N VAL A 47 -3.41 3.40 25.42
CA VAL A 47 -3.02 3.08 24.06
C VAL A 47 -1.84 2.11 24.09
N TYR A 48 -1.94 1.06 23.31
CA TYR A 48 -0.93 0.03 23.17
C TYR A 48 -0.32 0.08 21.79
N SER A 49 0.91 -0.41 21.66
CA SER A 49 1.61 -0.49 20.38
C SER A 49 1.93 -1.94 20.06
N ARG A 50 1.71 -2.33 18.81
CA ARG A 50 2.11 -3.62 18.25
C ARG A 50 2.98 -3.38 17.03
N THR A 51 4.02 -4.19 16.87
CA THR A 51 5.00 -4.03 15.79
C THR A 51 5.25 -5.39 15.15
N ALA A 52 5.32 -5.39 13.82
CA ALA A 52 5.78 -6.51 13.01
C ALA A 52 6.96 -6.08 12.15
N ILE A 53 7.87 -7.01 11.87
CA ILE A 53 8.96 -6.80 10.92
C ILE A 53 8.71 -7.67 9.70
N VAL A 54 8.64 -7.01 8.55
CA VAL A 54 8.32 -7.63 7.27
C VAL A 54 9.45 -7.38 6.29
N MET A 55 9.88 -8.43 5.59
CA MET A 55 10.82 -8.35 4.48
C MET A 55 10.07 -8.38 3.16
N ILE A 56 10.31 -7.39 2.31
CA ILE A 56 9.77 -7.37 0.94
C ILE A 56 10.72 -8.14 0.03
N LYS A 57 10.20 -9.16 -0.64
CA LYS A 57 10.97 -9.95 -1.59
C LYS A 57 11.06 -9.23 -2.93
N THR A 58 12.22 -9.29 -3.56
CA THR A 58 12.37 -8.91 -4.97
C THR A 58 11.66 -9.94 -5.85
N PRO A 59 10.91 -9.53 -6.88
CA PRO A 59 10.30 -10.46 -7.82
C PRO A 59 11.36 -11.39 -8.43
N ALA A 60 11.06 -12.70 -8.51
CA ALA A 60 11.99 -13.71 -9.01
C ALA A 60 12.49 -13.43 -10.45
N ASN A 61 11.67 -12.73 -11.26
CA ASN A 61 12.02 -12.34 -12.63
C ASN A 61 13.17 -11.33 -12.73
N SER A 62 13.47 -10.59 -11.66
CA SER A 62 14.66 -9.73 -11.63
C SER A 62 15.97 -10.52 -11.48
N ARG A 63 15.91 -11.79 -11.06
CA ARG A 63 17.11 -12.66 -10.97
C ARG A 63 17.59 -13.14 -12.34
N SER A 64 16.69 -13.35 -13.31
CA SER A 64 17.06 -13.75 -14.68
C SER A 64 17.68 -12.61 -15.47
N ALA A 65 17.32 -11.36 -15.16
CA ALA A 65 17.96 -10.16 -15.72
C ALA A 65 19.37 -9.90 -15.13
N MET A 66 19.72 -10.58 -14.03
CA MET A 66 20.97 -10.39 -13.31
C MET A 66 22.20 -11.03 -14.01
N GLN A 67 21.99 -11.88 -15.03
CA GLN A 67 23.10 -12.57 -15.73
C GLN A 67 23.72 -11.79 -16.89
N LEU A 68 23.23 -10.59 -17.21
CA LEU A 68 23.77 -9.75 -18.27
C LEU A 68 24.30 -8.41 -17.69
N ASN A 69 25.56 -8.44 -17.32
CA ASN A 69 26.59 -7.38 -17.30
C ASN A 69 26.22 -5.88 -17.14
N ASN A 70 25.23 -5.49 -16.31
CA ASN A 70 25.15 -4.10 -15.83
C ASN A 70 24.64 -4.10 -14.39
N ALA A 71 25.55 -4.19 -13.44
CA ALA A 71 25.29 -4.32 -12.01
C ALA A 71 24.61 -3.10 -11.34
N ASP A 72 24.52 -1.96 -12.02
CA ASP A 72 24.07 -0.71 -11.41
C ASP A 72 22.56 -0.41 -11.54
N PHE A 73 21.81 -1.21 -12.32
CA PHE A 73 20.35 -1.04 -12.48
C PHE A 73 19.52 -2.23 -11.99
N ILE A 74 20.09 -3.07 -11.13
CA ILE A 74 19.39 -4.21 -10.56
C ILE A 74 18.32 -3.65 -9.62
N GLY A 75 17.06 -3.96 -9.95
CA GLY A 75 15.87 -3.48 -9.30
C GLY A 75 15.91 -3.51 -7.78
N GLN A 76 16.44 -2.45 -7.18
CA GLN A 76 16.17 -2.17 -5.79
C GLN A 76 14.66 -2.10 -5.65
N VAL A 77 14.11 -2.96 -4.77
CA VAL A 77 12.73 -2.80 -4.35
C VAL A 77 12.57 -1.35 -3.95
N ASN A 78 11.72 -0.60 -4.64
CA ASN A 78 11.43 0.76 -4.22
C ASN A 78 10.59 0.69 -2.94
N VAL A 79 11.31 0.57 -1.82
CA VAL A 79 10.72 0.41 -0.47
C VAL A 79 9.75 1.54 -0.16
N ALA A 80 10.02 2.75 -0.64
CA ALA A 80 9.10 3.88 -0.48
C ALA A 80 7.75 3.62 -1.15
N SER A 81 7.78 2.99 -2.31
CA SER A 81 6.57 2.60 -3.02
C SER A 81 5.77 1.51 -2.30
N GLU A 82 6.46 0.53 -1.71
CA GLU A 82 5.79 -0.51 -0.92
C GLU A 82 5.16 0.06 0.34
N ILE A 83 5.83 1.01 1.00
CA ILE A 83 5.24 1.75 2.13
C ILE A 83 3.95 2.47 1.72
N LEU A 84 3.93 3.12 0.54
CA LEU A 84 2.73 3.77 0.02
C LEU A 84 1.61 2.76 -0.30
N GLN A 85 1.98 1.57 -0.78
CA GLN A 85 1.04 0.49 -1.06
C GLN A 85 0.36 -0.01 0.22
N PHE A 86 1.14 -0.27 1.29
CA PHE A 86 0.61 -0.62 2.61
C PHE A 86 -0.28 0.47 3.21
N LYS A 87 0.00 1.75 2.90
CA LYS A 87 -0.82 2.90 3.31
C LYS A 87 -1.94 3.25 2.34
N SER A 88 -2.21 2.41 1.34
CA SER A 88 -3.30 2.67 0.41
C SER A 88 -4.65 2.52 1.11
N LYS A 89 -5.58 3.43 0.81
CA LYS A 89 -6.94 3.37 1.34
C LYS A 89 -7.68 2.10 0.91
N GLU A 90 -7.43 1.65 -0.32
CA GLU A 90 -8.05 0.44 -0.85
C GLU A 90 -7.62 -0.82 -0.09
N LEU A 91 -6.32 -0.94 0.21
CA LEU A 91 -5.83 -2.06 1.01
C LEU A 91 -6.44 -2.04 2.41
N MET A 92 -6.45 -0.87 3.06
CA MET A 92 -7.05 -0.71 4.39
C MET A 92 -8.56 -0.98 4.38
N ARG A 93 -9.28 -0.60 3.31
CA ARG A 93 -10.72 -0.90 3.16
C ARG A 93 -10.97 -2.41 3.14
N LYS A 94 -10.14 -3.18 2.42
CA LYS A 94 -10.24 -4.65 2.39
C LYS A 94 -9.92 -5.31 3.74
N VAL A 95 -9.06 -4.68 4.54
CA VAL A 95 -8.79 -5.12 5.92
C VAL A 95 -10.02 -4.91 6.82
N ILE A 96 -10.69 -3.77 6.67
CA ILE A 96 -11.87 -3.42 7.48
C ILE A 96 -13.09 -4.28 7.11
N ASP A 97 -13.22 -4.68 5.84
CA ASP A 97 -14.30 -5.56 5.37
C ASP A 97 -14.25 -6.97 5.99
N ARG A 98 -13.16 -7.33 6.66
CA ARG A 98 -13.03 -8.58 7.40
C ARG A 98 -13.76 -8.49 8.74
N PRO A 99 -14.39 -9.59 9.23
CA PRO A 99 -15.19 -9.56 10.45
C PRO A 99 -14.36 -9.05 11.65
N HIS A 100 -14.96 -8.18 12.45
CA HIS A 100 -14.52 -7.68 13.75
C HIS A 100 -13.73 -6.35 13.81
N ALA A 101 -13.49 -5.65 12.70
CA ALA A 101 -12.74 -4.39 12.73
C ALA A 101 -13.61 -3.11 12.68
N ASP A 102 -14.91 -3.25 12.48
CA ASP A 102 -15.86 -2.19 12.16
C ASP A 102 -16.54 -1.53 13.36
N VAL A 103 -16.60 -2.21 14.51
CA VAL A 103 -17.28 -1.73 15.71
C VAL A 103 -16.35 -1.70 16.91
N SER A 104 -16.41 -0.63 17.68
CA SER A 104 -15.66 -0.44 18.94
C SER A 104 -16.62 -0.65 20.14
N TYR A 105 -16.16 -1.42 21.11
CA TYR A 105 -16.90 -1.75 22.33
C TYR A 105 -16.16 -1.24 23.56
N MET A 106 -16.63 -0.16 24.16
CA MET A 106 -15.98 0.47 25.30
C MET A 106 -16.77 0.27 26.58
N VAL A 107 -16.12 -0.20 27.64
CA VAL A 107 -16.66 -0.27 28.99
C VAL A 107 -15.88 0.67 29.90
N ARG A 108 -16.55 1.29 30.88
CA ARG A 108 -15.86 2.04 31.93
C ARG A 108 -15.41 1.11 33.05
N ASP A 109 -14.09 1.07 33.27
CA ASP A 109 -13.48 0.41 34.41
C ASP A 109 -13.04 1.49 35.42
N GLY A 110 -13.89 1.78 36.38
CA GLY A 110 -13.77 2.96 37.23
C GLY A 110 -13.97 4.26 36.42
N LEU A 111 -12.94 5.13 36.40
CA LEU A 111 -12.96 6.38 35.63
C LEU A 111 -12.46 6.19 34.19
N ARG A 112 -11.76 5.08 33.89
CA ARG A 112 -11.09 4.88 32.62
C ARG A 112 -11.93 4.05 31.65
N PRO A 113 -12.14 4.52 30.41
CA PRO A 113 -12.73 3.69 29.37
C PRO A 113 -11.71 2.65 28.88
N ARG A 114 -12.18 1.40 28.70
CA ARG A 114 -11.41 0.27 28.19
C ARG A 114 -12.10 -0.30 26.97
N GLU A 115 -11.35 -0.53 25.89
CA GLU A 115 -11.81 -1.24 24.71
C GLU A 115 -11.82 -2.74 24.96
N LEU A 116 -12.94 -3.40 24.67
CA LEU A 116 -13.13 -4.83 24.89
C LEU A 116 -12.76 -5.66 23.66
N TYR A 117 -13.03 -5.14 22.46
CA TYR A 117 -12.81 -5.84 21.18
C TYR A 117 -13.37 -7.28 21.21
N THR A 118 -12.48 -8.33 21.20
CA THR A 118 -12.87 -9.74 21.27
C THR A 118 -13.47 -10.16 22.62
N ASP A 119 -13.11 -9.45 23.69
CA ASP A 119 -13.61 -9.71 25.05
C ASP A 119 -15.01 -9.14 25.28
N SER A 120 -15.60 -8.48 24.30
CA SER A 120 -16.96 -7.94 24.43
C SER A 120 -17.97 -9.06 24.65
N PRO A 121 -18.86 -8.92 25.66
CA PRO A 121 -19.92 -9.90 25.89
C PRO A 121 -21.03 -9.84 24.84
N VAL A 122 -21.14 -8.74 24.11
CA VAL A 122 -22.14 -8.54 23.07
C VAL A 122 -21.50 -8.15 21.76
N ARG A 123 -22.13 -8.52 20.64
CA ARG A 123 -21.81 -8.04 19.31
C ARG A 123 -23.04 -7.40 18.70
N VAL A 124 -22.86 -6.23 18.07
CA VAL A 124 -23.95 -5.47 17.44
C VAL A 124 -23.71 -5.46 15.93
N ALA A 125 -24.69 -5.93 15.17
CA ALA A 125 -24.72 -5.79 13.72
C ALA A 125 -25.73 -4.72 13.33
N PHE A 126 -25.28 -3.70 12.64
CA PHE A 126 -26.12 -2.66 12.06
C PHE A 126 -26.55 -3.10 10.65
N LEU A 127 -27.85 -3.31 10.42
CA LEU A 127 -28.38 -3.84 9.16
C LEU A 127 -28.70 -2.74 8.14
N GLU A 128 -29.16 -1.57 8.61
CA GLU A 128 -29.65 -0.47 7.79
C GLU A 128 -28.88 0.85 8.00
N ALA A 129 -27.99 0.92 8.98
CA ALA A 129 -27.16 2.11 9.17
C ALA A 129 -26.39 2.38 7.88
N GLY A 130 -26.67 3.52 7.25
CA GLY A 130 -25.90 3.94 6.09
C GLY A 130 -24.42 3.87 6.43
N LEU A 131 -23.63 3.17 5.62
CA LEU A 131 -22.21 2.91 5.84
C LEU A 131 -21.34 4.18 6.02
N ASP A 132 -21.99 5.36 5.95
CA ASP A 132 -21.33 6.67 5.96
C ASP A 132 -21.55 7.50 7.23
N GLU A 133 -22.36 7.05 8.20
CA GLU A 133 -22.64 7.79 9.43
C GLU A 133 -21.98 7.16 10.67
N VAL A 134 -21.54 8.03 11.59
CA VAL A 134 -21.02 7.59 12.89
C VAL A 134 -22.21 7.31 13.80
N CYS A 135 -22.39 6.04 14.15
CA CYS A 135 -23.45 5.61 15.04
C CYS A 135 -22.85 5.22 16.41
N SER A 136 -23.49 5.67 17.48
CA SER A 136 -23.15 5.18 18.82
C SER A 136 -24.39 4.92 19.64
N LEU A 137 -24.32 3.88 20.45
CA LEU A 137 -25.35 3.50 21.43
C LEU A 137 -24.70 2.85 22.65
N SER A 138 -25.43 2.82 23.76
CA SER A 138 -25.04 2.07 24.96
C SER A 138 -25.87 0.80 25.05
N VAL A 139 -25.20 -0.36 25.14
CA VAL A 139 -25.83 -1.67 25.38
C VAL A 139 -25.61 -2.04 26.82
N ILE A 140 -26.68 -2.25 27.57
CA ILE A 140 -26.65 -2.62 28.98
C ILE A 140 -27.24 -4.02 29.14
N PRO A 141 -26.42 -5.08 29.32
CA PRO A 141 -26.92 -6.41 29.59
C PRO A 141 -27.74 -6.45 30.89
N LYS A 142 -28.97 -6.94 30.86
CA LYS A 142 -29.83 -7.04 32.05
C LYS A 142 -29.91 -8.47 32.59
N ASN A 143 -30.03 -9.41 31.71
CA ASN A 143 -30.10 -10.83 32.04
C ASN A 143 -29.60 -11.67 30.86
N LYS A 144 -29.68 -12.99 30.96
CA LYS A 144 -29.18 -13.93 29.91
C LYS A 144 -29.91 -13.81 28.57
N GLN A 145 -31.03 -13.11 28.48
CA GLN A 145 -31.88 -13.04 27.29
C GLN A 145 -32.17 -11.62 26.82
N GLN A 146 -31.95 -10.62 27.68
CA GLN A 146 -32.36 -9.25 27.41
C GLN A 146 -31.24 -8.25 27.66
N VAL A 147 -31.21 -7.25 26.78
CA VAL A 147 -30.34 -6.08 26.91
C VAL A 147 -31.19 -4.80 26.80
N GLU A 148 -30.77 -3.77 27.49
CA GLU A 148 -31.33 -2.44 27.37
C GLU A 148 -30.43 -1.62 26.45
N LEU A 149 -31.04 -1.00 25.43
CA LEU A 149 -30.39 -0.07 24.50
C LEU A 149 -30.69 1.35 24.96
N ALA A 150 -29.66 2.20 25.03
CA ALA A 150 -29.76 3.58 25.47
C ALA A 150 -28.73 4.47 24.75
N ASP A 151 -28.77 5.77 24.98
CA ASP A 151 -27.79 6.77 24.53
C ASP A 151 -27.54 6.72 23.00
N PHE A 152 -28.59 6.68 22.21
CA PHE A 152 -28.50 6.70 20.74
C PHE A 152 -27.97 8.04 20.25
N SER A 153 -26.96 8.04 19.38
CA SER A 153 -26.32 9.27 18.87
C SER A 153 -27.22 10.19 18.03
N LEU A 154 -28.36 9.70 17.55
CA LEU A 154 -29.33 10.43 16.72
C LEU A 154 -30.60 10.80 17.48
N ASP A 155 -30.69 10.47 18.76
CA ASP A 155 -31.90 10.69 19.55
C ASP A 155 -31.68 11.73 20.65
N GLU A 156 -32.36 12.89 20.55
CA GLU A 156 -32.34 13.94 21.59
C GLU A 156 -33.15 13.56 22.83
N LEU A 157 -33.94 12.47 22.78
CA LEU A 157 -34.97 12.13 23.79
C LEU A 157 -34.54 11.02 24.77
N GLU A 158 -33.28 10.64 24.86
CA GLU A 158 -32.76 9.58 25.77
C GLU A 158 -33.69 8.34 25.85
N GLN A 159 -34.16 7.85 24.71
CA GLN A 159 -34.99 6.66 24.66
C GLN A 159 -34.23 5.44 25.12
N ARG A 160 -34.85 4.69 26.05
CA ARG A 160 -34.37 3.40 26.51
C ARG A 160 -35.29 2.31 25.99
N LYS A 161 -34.73 1.29 25.35
CA LYS A 161 -35.49 0.18 24.78
C LYS A 161 -34.92 -1.15 25.26
N THR A 162 -35.74 -1.92 25.98
CA THR A 162 -35.37 -3.30 26.34
C THR A 162 -35.68 -4.22 25.17
N VAL A 163 -34.71 -5.02 24.75
CA VAL A 163 -34.78 -5.90 23.60
C VAL A 163 -34.25 -7.28 23.94
N ASN A 164 -34.74 -8.30 23.23
CA ASN A 164 -34.22 -9.64 23.38
C ASN A 164 -32.92 -9.78 22.55
N LEU A 165 -32.01 -10.59 23.04
CA LEU A 165 -30.81 -10.95 22.31
C LEU A 165 -31.17 -11.78 21.07
N ASN A 166 -30.40 -11.59 19.98
CA ASN A 166 -30.55 -12.23 18.68
C ASN A 166 -31.84 -11.86 17.90
N ASP A 167 -32.62 -10.91 18.38
CA ASP A 167 -33.77 -10.39 17.66
C ASP A 167 -33.41 -9.13 16.87
N THR A 168 -34.06 -8.95 15.71
CA THR A 168 -33.95 -7.69 14.94
C THR A 168 -34.81 -6.63 15.59
N VAL A 169 -34.21 -5.47 15.86
CA VAL A 169 -34.85 -4.37 16.55
C VAL A 169 -34.77 -3.10 15.71
N ASP A 170 -35.92 -2.44 15.55
CA ASP A 170 -35.96 -1.10 14.96
C ASP A 170 -35.54 -0.09 16.03
N THR A 171 -34.55 0.72 15.70
CA THR A 171 -33.99 1.76 16.55
C THR A 171 -33.87 3.07 15.76
N PRO A 172 -33.64 4.22 16.42
CA PRO A 172 -33.35 5.48 15.71
C PRO A 172 -32.17 5.42 14.77
N LEU A 173 -31.25 4.44 14.98
CA LEU A 173 -30.08 4.18 14.13
C LEU A 173 -30.37 3.17 12.98
N GLY A 174 -31.62 2.83 12.75
CA GLY A 174 -32.04 1.77 11.82
C GLY A 174 -32.15 0.40 12.50
N LYS A 175 -32.31 -0.64 11.70
CA LYS A 175 -32.42 -2.01 12.20
C LYS A 175 -31.08 -2.53 12.64
N LEU A 176 -31.02 -3.05 13.87
CA LEU A 176 -29.84 -3.70 14.41
C LEU A 176 -30.19 -5.03 15.11
N ILE A 177 -29.18 -5.87 15.25
CA ILE A 177 -29.26 -7.12 16.01
C ILE A 177 -28.15 -7.10 17.05
N VAL A 178 -28.47 -7.48 18.30
CA VAL A 178 -27.50 -7.66 19.35
C VAL A 178 -27.31 -9.16 19.59
N PHE A 179 -26.12 -9.67 19.25
CA PHE A 179 -25.76 -11.05 19.46
C PHE A 179 -25.04 -11.26 20.79
N THR A 180 -25.20 -12.43 21.38
CA THR A 180 -24.36 -12.88 22.50
C THR A 180 -22.99 -13.29 21.99
N ALA A 181 -21.92 -12.85 22.68
CA ALA A 181 -20.57 -13.36 22.47
C ALA A 181 -20.22 -14.43 23.52
N GLU A 182 -19.13 -15.16 23.31
CA GLU A 182 -18.67 -16.23 24.21
C GLU A 182 -18.44 -15.75 25.67
N ASN A 183 -18.07 -14.48 25.83
CA ASN A 183 -17.78 -13.86 27.12
C ASN A 183 -19.04 -13.28 27.82
N TYR A 184 -20.25 -13.60 27.35
CA TYR A 184 -21.47 -13.10 27.98
C TYR A 184 -21.66 -13.71 29.37
N SER A 185 -21.42 -12.91 30.41
CA SER A 185 -21.44 -13.35 31.81
C SER A 185 -22.12 -12.34 32.72
N GLU A 186 -22.53 -12.79 33.89
CA GLU A 186 -23.20 -11.98 34.92
C GLU A 186 -22.34 -10.79 35.42
N SER A 187 -21.02 -10.85 35.23
CA SER A 187 -20.10 -9.75 35.59
C SER A 187 -20.32 -8.45 34.77
N TYR A 188 -20.98 -8.56 33.64
CA TYR A 188 -21.31 -7.41 32.77
C TYR A 188 -22.75 -6.90 32.96
N PHE A 189 -23.56 -7.54 33.79
CA PHE A 189 -24.93 -7.09 34.00
C PHE A 189 -24.94 -5.69 34.64
N ASP A 190 -25.87 -4.86 34.16
CA ASP A 190 -26.04 -3.45 34.52
C ASP A 190 -24.82 -2.54 34.24
N ARG A 191 -23.81 -3.03 33.48
CA ARG A 191 -22.71 -2.20 33.03
C ARG A 191 -22.96 -1.69 31.60
N PRO A 192 -22.97 -0.37 31.39
CA PRO A 192 -23.14 0.19 30.06
C PRO A 192 -21.89 -0.08 29.21
N ILE A 193 -22.09 -0.72 28.06
CA ILE A 193 -21.08 -0.94 27.03
C ILE A 193 -21.39 0.03 25.91
N LYS A 194 -20.54 1.03 25.73
CA LYS A 194 -20.67 1.98 24.63
C LYS A 194 -20.19 1.32 23.33
N VAL A 195 -21.10 1.15 22.41
CA VAL A 195 -20.86 0.60 21.08
C VAL A 195 -20.79 1.76 20.11
N THR A 196 -19.73 1.85 19.33
CA THR A 196 -19.53 2.90 18.34
C THR A 196 -19.15 2.27 17.01
N SER A 197 -19.92 2.55 15.98
CA SER A 197 -19.60 2.28 14.58
C SER A 197 -19.21 3.58 13.91
N LYS A 198 -18.10 3.59 13.18
CA LYS A 198 -17.66 4.74 12.40
C LYS A 198 -18.01 4.51 10.93
N SER A 199 -18.12 5.59 10.18
CA SER A 199 -18.22 5.47 8.73
C SER A 199 -17.04 4.70 8.16
N ARG A 200 -17.24 3.98 7.07
CA ARG A 200 -16.21 3.16 6.42
C ARG A 200 -14.96 3.98 6.08
N GLU A 201 -15.14 5.17 5.51
CA GLU A 201 -14.02 6.09 5.21
C GLU A 201 -13.39 6.66 6.49
N GLY A 202 -14.17 6.92 7.52
CA GLY A 202 -13.69 7.34 8.84
C GLY A 202 -12.82 6.26 9.51
N MET A 203 -13.19 4.99 9.35
CA MET A 203 -12.40 3.85 9.83
C MET A 203 -11.09 3.70 9.07
N VAL A 204 -11.12 3.80 7.73
CA VAL A 204 -9.92 3.79 6.90
C VAL A 204 -8.96 4.89 7.34
N ALA A 205 -9.45 6.12 7.49
CA ALA A 205 -8.63 7.25 7.94
C ALA A 205 -8.06 7.03 9.35
N PHE A 206 -8.87 6.51 10.27
CA PHE A 206 -8.47 6.20 11.63
C PHE A 206 -7.31 5.18 11.67
N TRP A 207 -7.44 4.05 10.98
CA TRP A 207 -6.41 3.01 10.98
C TRP A 207 -5.13 3.47 10.28
N LEU A 208 -5.26 4.21 9.17
CA LEU A 208 -4.10 4.76 8.46
C LEU A 208 -3.35 5.81 9.30
N SER A 209 -4.05 6.61 10.12
CA SER A 209 -3.40 7.59 11.02
C SER A 209 -2.65 6.92 12.17
N ASN A 210 -3.08 5.74 12.61
CA ASN A 210 -2.47 4.98 13.68
C ASN A 210 -1.40 3.99 13.19
N LEU A 211 -1.28 3.81 11.86
CA LEU A 211 -0.28 2.95 11.23
C LEU A 211 1.00 3.74 10.92
N THR A 212 2.09 3.33 11.52
CA THR A 212 3.42 3.85 11.22
C THR A 212 4.26 2.76 10.55
N ILE A 213 4.77 3.04 9.35
CA ILE A 213 5.65 2.12 8.62
C ILE A 213 6.97 2.83 8.39
N ARG A 214 8.07 2.18 8.76
CA ARG A 214 9.43 2.71 8.61
C ARG A 214 10.35 1.64 8.05
N GLN A 215 11.24 2.03 7.16
CA GLN A 215 12.34 1.18 6.73
C GLN A 215 13.36 1.10 7.85
N MET A 216 13.84 -0.12 8.17
CA MET A 216 14.80 -0.33 9.27
C MET A 216 16.24 -0.01 8.88
N SER A 217 16.61 -0.22 7.61
CA SER A 217 17.95 0.07 7.07
C SER A 217 17.83 0.57 5.64
N GLY A 218 18.67 1.53 5.24
CA GLY A 218 18.63 2.14 3.91
C GLY A 218 18.81 1.15 2.76
N ASP A 219 19.57 0.08 2.99
CA ASP A 219 19.92 -0.92 1.96
C ASP A 219 19.08 -2.21 2.05
N ALA A 220 18.31 -2.38 3.12
CA ALA A 220 17.52 -3.59 3.31
C ALA A 220 16.03 -3.34 3.01
N ALA A 221 15.41 -4.26 2.29
CA ALA A 221 13.98 -4.26 2.06
C ALA A 221 13.18 -4.72 3.30
N LEU A 222 13.57 -4.21 4.49
CA LEU A 222 12.99 -4.52 5.78
C LEU A 222 12.11 -3.36 6.25
N LEU A 223 10.85 -3.66 6.52
CA LEU A 223 9.86 -2.71 7.03
C LEU A 223 9.49 -3.04 8.47
N SER A 224 9.59 -2.04 9.35
CA SER A 224 8.97 -2.08 10.66
C SER A 224 7.60 -1.43 10.57
N MET A 225 6.56 -2.21 10.82
CA MET A 225 5.16 -1.79 10.78
C MET A 225 4.64 -1.72 12.20
N THR A 226 4.18 -0.57 12.63
CA THR A 226 3.69 -0.34 14.00
C THR A 226 2.27 0.17 13.96
N MET A 227 1.39 -0.47 14.73
CA MET A 227 -0.01 -0.09 14.91
C MET A 227 -0.25 0.29 16.36
N ASN A 228 -0.87 1.45 16.56
CA ASN A 228 -1.28 1.92 17.88
C ASN A 228 -2.80 1.82 18.00
N ASP A 229 -3.27 1.17 19.10
CA ASP A 229 -4.72 1.07 19.35
C ASP A 229 -5.02 0.96 20.87
N LEU A 230 -6.30 1.11 21.21
CA LEU A 230 -6.80 0.96 22.58
C LEU A 230 -6.83 -0.51 23.02
N SER A 231 -6.91 -1.45 22.08
CA SER A 231 -6.81 -2.89 22.32
C SER A 231 -5.53 -3.45 21.70
N PRO A 232 -4.67 -4.11 22.50
CA PRO A 232 -3.45 -4.72 21.98
C PRO A 232 -3.73 -5.88 21.02
N THR A 233 -4.82 -6.63 21.24
CA THR A 233 -5.25 -7.73 20.36
C THR A 233 -5.75 -7.18 19.03
N ARG A 234 -6.60 -6.13 19.04
CA ARG A 234 -7.09 -5.52 17.82
C ARG A 234 -5.96 -4.92 16.99
N ALA A 235 -4.98 -4.26 17.63
CA ALA A 235 -3.80 -3.75 16.94
C ALA A 235 -3.01 -4.87 16.25
N ALA A 236 -2.88 -6.03 16.88
CA ALA A 236 -2.21 -7.19 16.30
C ALA A 236 -2.99 -7.76 15.13
N ASP A 237 -4.28 -8.00 15.30
CA ASP A 237 -5.15 -8.57 14.27
C ASP A 237 -5.21 -7.70 13.01
N ILE A 238 -5.33 -6.37 13.17
CA ILE A 238 -5.32 -5.42 12.05
C ILE A 238 -3.99 -5.46 11.31
N LEU A 239 -2.88 -5.55 12.03
CA LEU A 239 -1.56 -5.58 11.43
C LEU A 239 -1.30 -6.89 10.68
N ASP A 240 -1.69 -8.03 11.25
CA ASP A 240 -1.63 -9.34 10.60
C ASP A 240 -2.55 -9.42 9.38
N MET A 241 -3.78 -8.91 9.50
CA MET A 241 -4.71 -8.82 8.37
C MET A 241 -4.17 -7.92 7.25
N LEU A 242 -3.54 -6.81 7.58
CA LEU A 242 -2.95 -5.91 6.59
C LEU A 242 -1.86 -6.61 5.77
N ILE A 243 -0.97 -7.36 6.42
CA ILE A 243 0.07 -8.13 5.76
C ILE A 243 -0.54 -9.25 4.90
N THR A 244 -1.56 -9.93 5.43
CA THR A 244 -2.26 -11.00 4.73
C THR A 244 -2.96 -10.48 3.47
N VAL A 245 -3.74 -9.42 3.58
CA VAL A 245 -4.47 -8.80 2.45
C VAL A 245 -3.49 -8.26 1.41
N TYR A 246 -2.35 -7.68 1.84
CA TYR A 246 -1.31 -7.26 0.91
C TYR A 246 -0.77 -8.43 0.08
N ASN A 247 -0.47 -9.57 0.72
CA ASN A 247 0.02 -10.77 0.03
C ASN A 247 -1.06 -11.36 -0.90
N GLU A 248 -2.32 -11.43 -0.46
CA GLU A 248 -3.43 -11.90 -1.29
C GLU A 248 -3.60 -11.05 -2.55
N GLU A 249 -3.53 -9.72 -2.44
CA GLU A 249 -3.62 -8.82 -3.59
C GLU A 249 -2.42 -8.98 -4.53
N ALA A 250 -1.21 -9.12 -3.98
CA ALA A 250 -0.01 -9.36 -4.79
C ALA A 250 -0.10 -10.68 -5.56
N ILE A 251 -0.62 -11.74 -4.93
CA ILE A 251 -0.88 -13.04 -5.57
C ILE A 251 -1.92 -12.91 -6.67
N LYS A 252 -3.03 -12.22 -6.40
CA LYS A 252 -4.11 -12.00 -7.36
C LYS A 252 -3.63 -11.25 -8.59
N ASP A 253 -2.80 -10.23 -8.40
CA ASP A 253 -2.24 -9.47 -9.49
C ASP A 253 -1.28 -10.30 -10.35
N LYS A 254 -0.39 -11.10 -9.73
CA LYS A 254 0.47 -12.05 -10.44
C LYS A 254 -0.35 -13.06 -11.24
N ASN A 255 -1.37 -13.63 -10.63
CA ASN A 255 -2.25 -14.58 -11.31
C ASN A 255 -2.94 -13.94 -12.52
N ARG A 256 -3.39 -12.69 -12.41
CA ARG A 256 -4.02 -11.97 -13.53
C ARG A 256 -3.05 -11.79 -14.71
N ILE A 257 -1.79 -11.44 -14.44
CA ILE A 257 -0.75 -11.34 -15.48
C ILE A 257 -0.54 -12.71 -16.13
N SER A 258 -0.38 -13.76 -15.33
CA SER A 258 -0.14 -15.12 -15.83
C SER A 258 -1.31 -15.64 -16.67
N VAL A 259 -2.55 -15.37 -16.26
CA VAL A 259 -3.77 -15.77 -16.99
C VAL A 259 -3.83 -15.06 -18.34
N ASN A 260 -3.62 -13.72 -18.37
CA ASN A 260 -3.62 -12.96 -19.62
C ASN A 260 -2.52 -13.46 -20.58
N THR A 261 -1.33 -13.76 -20.03
CA THR A 261 -0.23 -14.33 -20.82
C THR A 261 -0.57 -15.72 -21.37
N ALA A 262 -1.20 -16.57 -20.54
CA ALA A 262 -1.62 -17.91 -20.96
C ALA A 262 -2.67 -17.85 -22.10
N GLU A 263 -3.64 -16.94 -21.99
CA GLU A 263 -4.67 -16.76 -22.99
C GLU A 263 -4.07 -16.29 -24.32
N PHE A 264 -3.17 -15.29 -24.28
CA PHE A 264 -2.43 -14.85 -25.46
C PHE A 264 -1.66 -16.00 -26.13
N ILE A 265 -0.88 -16.77 -25.34
CA ILE A 265 -0.11 -17.90 -25.90
C ILE A 265 -1.04 -18.95 -26.51
N LYS A 266 -2.17 -19.25 -25.85
CA LYS A 266 -3.19 -20.18 -26.35
C LYS A 266 -3.75 -19.75 -27.70
N GLU A 267 -4.17 -18.50 -27.83
CA GLU A 267 -4.67 -17.96 -29.08
C GLU A 267 -3.61 -18.04 -30.19
N ARG A 268 -2.37 -17.70 -29.85
CA ARG A 268 -1.28 -17.73 -30.82
C ARG A 268 -0.92 -19.13 -31.26
N LEU A 269 -0.95 -20.13 -30.35
CA LEU A 269 -0.76 -21.54 -30.66
C LEU A 269 -1.83 -22.03 -31.65
N GLN A 270 -3.11 -21.69 -31.46
CA GLN A 270 -4.17 -22.05 -32.38
C GLN A 270 -3.96 -21.50 -33.79
N ILE A 271 -3.51 -20.24 -33.89
CA ILE A 271 -3.20 -19.64 -35.20
C ILE A 271 -2.05 -20.39 -35.88
N ILE A 272 -0.95 -20.64 -35.17
CA ILE A 272 0.22 -21.32 -35.70
C ILE A 272 -0.10 -22.77 -36.08
N GLU A 273 -0.90 -23.47 -35.29
CA GLU A 273 -1.36 -24.83 -35.58
C GLU A 273 -2.16 -24.90 -36.90
N HIS A 274 -3.09 -23.96 -37.08
CA HIS A 274 -3.83 -23.84 -38.34
C HIS A 274 -2.91 -23.50 -39.52
N GLU A 275 -1.99 -22.57 -39.34
CA GLU A 275 -1.03 -22.17 -40.38
C GLU A 275 -0.04 -23.30 -40.71
N LEU A 276 0.35 -24.12 -39.74
CA LEU A 276 1.21 -25.29 -39.92
C LEU A 276 0.49 -26.36 -40.73
N GLY A 277 -0.78 -26.66 -40.37
CA GLY A 277 -1.62 -27.61 -41.10
C GLY A 277 -1.82 -27.20 -42.55
N SER A 278 -2.00 -25.90 -42.83
CA SER A 278 -2.08 -25.39 -44.21
C SER A 278 -0.78 -25.66 -44.99
N VAL A 279 0.38 -25.36 -44.39
CA VAL A 279 1.68 -25.58 -45.05
C VAL A 279 1.96 -27.08 -45.23
N GLU A 280 1.56 -27.93 -44.31
CA GLU A 280 1.67 -29.38 -44.47
C GLU A 280 0.81 -29.92 -45.63
N THR A 281 -0.39 -29.37 -45.83
CA THR A 281 -1.25 -29.66 -46.95
C THR A 281 -0.58 -29.21 -48.26
N ASP A 282 -0.03 -28.01 -48.32
CA ASP A 282 0.69 -27.50 -49.47
C ASP A 282 1.91 -28.40 -49.84
N ILE A 283 2.63 -28.94 -48.84
CA ILE A 283 3.73 -29.90 -49.05
C ILE A 283 3.20 -31.21 -49.62
N GLU A 284 2.08 -31.70 -49.08
CA GLU A 284 1.48 -32.94 -49.53
C GLU A 284 1.03 -32.82 -50.99
N ASP A 285 0.33 -31.75 -51.36
CA ASP A 285 -0.15 -31.51 -52.69
C ASP A 285 1.00 -31.36 -53.71
N LEU A 286 2.07 -30.67 -53.31
CA LEU A 286 3.25 -30.50 -54.12
C LEU A 286 4.02 -31.84 -54.32
N LYS A 287 4.12 -32.65 -53.28
CA LYS A 287 4.70 -34.02 -53.35
C LYS A 287 3.88 -34.92 -54.28
N ARG A 288 2.54 -34.89 -54.19
CA ARG A 288 1.63 -35.66 -55.07
C ARG A 288 1.79 -35.23 -56.54
N ALA A 289 1.90 -33.93 -56.79
CA ALA A 289 2.05 -33.41 -58.17
C ALA A 289 3.41 -33.71 -58.82
N ASN A 290 4.41 -34.15 -58.07
CA ASN A 290 5.80 -34.28 -58.52
C ASN A 290 6.38 -35.70 -58.57
N ASN A 291 5.61 -36.75 -58.46
CA ASN A 291 6.06 -38.15 -58.68
C ASN A 291 7.54 -38.45 -58.30
N GLY A 292 8.05 -37.94 -57.18
CA GLY A 292 9.23 -38.43 -56.48
C GLY A 292 10.55 -38.57 -57.30
N VAL A 293 10.99 -37.55 -58.03
CA VAL A 293 12.31 -37.59 -58.69
C VAL A 293 13.36 -36.84 -57.89
N ASP A 294 14.38 -37.61 -57.41
CA ASP A 294 15.47 -37.12 -56.58
C ASP A 294 16.58 -36.44 -57.41
N ILE A 295 16.82 -35.17 -57.18
CA ILE A 295 17.88 -34.37 -57.82
C ILE A 295 18.88 -33.96 -56.72
N ASN A 296 19.62 -34.93 -56.17
CA ASN A 296 20.13 -34.74 -54.81
C ASN A 296 21.57 -34.38 -54.59
N THR A 297 22.43 -34.21 -55.57
CA THR A 297 23.86 -34.15 -55.19
C THR A 297 24.52 -32.77 -55.39
N VAL A 298 24.14 -31.99 -56.34
CA VAL A 298 24.77 -30.67 -56.62
C VAL A 298 24.00 -29.48 -56.01
N ALA A 299 22.71 -29.63 -55.88
CA ALA A 299 21.87 -28.64 -55.19
C ALA A 299 22.08 -28.67 -53.63
N GLY A 300 22.56 -29.78 -53.08
CA GLY A 300 22.67 -30.00 -51.63
C GLY A 300 23.54 -28.98 -50.89
N MET A 301 24.69 -28.58 -51.43
CA MET A 301 25.55 -27.59 -50.77
C MET A 301 24.91 -26.17 -50.78
N TYR A 302 24.44 -25.72 -51.94
CA TYR A 302 23.75 -24.40 -51.98
C TYR A 302 22.41 -24.40 -51.27
N ILE A 303 21.76 -25.55 -51.19
CA ILE A 303 20.53 -25.76 -50.46
C ILE A 303 20.80 -25.64 -48.95
N GLN A 304 21.90 -26.15 -48.45
CA GLN A 304 22.24 -26.08 -47.03
C GLN A 304 22.51 -24.63 -46.60
N ASP A 305 23.29 -23.89 -47.36
CA ASP A 305 23.54 -22.46 -47.11
C ASP A 305 22.25 -21.62 -47.20
N SER A 306 21.42 -21.89 -48.21
CA SER A 306 20.09 -21.23 -48.34
C SER A 306 19.19 -21.55 -47.14
N ARG A 307 19.14 -22.81 -46.67
CA ARG A 307 18.40 -23.23 -45.48
C ARG A 307 18.84 -22.50 -44.22
N GLN A 308 20.14 -22.31 -44.07
CA GLN A 308 20.69 -21.62 -42.88
C GLN A 308 20.25 -20.13 -42.86
N TYR A 309 20.40 -19.42 -44.01
CA TYR A 309 19.96 -18.01 -44.09
C TYR A 309 18.47 -17.88 -43.90
N GLU A 310 17.69 -18.78 -44.41
CA GLU A 310 16.25 -18.79 -44.28
C GLU A 310 15.73 -19.13 -42.90
N SER A 311 16.37 -20.06 -42.21
CA SER A 311 16.10 -20.32 -40.81
C SER A 311 16.28 -19.04 -40.00
N SER A 312 17.39 -18.33 -40.25
CA SER A 312 17.67 -17.04 -39.62
C SER A 312 16.66 -15.94 -39.98
N ILE A 313 16.27 -15.84 -41.26
CA ILE A 313 15.26 -14.88 -41.71
C ILE A 313 13.92 -15.09 -41.01
N LYS A 314 13.56 -16.34 -40.79
CA LYS A 314 12.28 -16.72 -40.23
C LYS A 314 12.24 -16.62 -38.70
N GLU A 315 13.37 -16.87 -38.04
CA GLU A 315 13.52 -16.53 -36.63
C GLU A 315 13.35 -15.02 -36.43
N LEU A 316 13.95 -14.20 -37.32
CA LEU A 316 13.77 -12.76 -37.32
C LEU A 316 12.31 -12.35 -37.63
N ASP A 317 11.61 -13.07 -38.51
CA ASP A 317 10.18 -12.81 -38.78
C ASP A 317 9.31 -13.11 -37.58
N THR A 318 9.60 -14.18 -36.87
CA THR A 318 8.95 -14.50 -35.61
C THR A 318 9.12 -13.36 -34.60
N GLN A 319 10.38 -12.95 -34.41
CA GLN A 319 10.68 -11.85 -33.50
C GLN A 319 9.99 -10.54 -33.94
N LEU A 320 9.96 -10.25 -35.25
CA LEU A 320 9.25 -9.08 -35.79
C LEU A 320 7.74 -9.14 -35.58
N GLN A 321 7.12 -10.31 -35.66
CA GLN A 321 5.70 -10.49 -35.38
C GLN A 321 5.41 -10.21 -33.89
N LEU A 322 6.22 -10.75 -32.98
CA LEU A 322 6.10 -10.51 -31.54
C LEU A 322 6.27 -9.01 -31.22
N VAL A 323 7.30 -8.40 -31.81
CA VAL A 323 7.56 -6.96 -31.66
C VAL A 323 6.40 -6.13 -32.23
N SER A 324 5.85 -6.51 -33.42
CA SER A 324 4.72 -5.82 -34.02
C SER A 324 3.45 -5.92 -33.19
N PHE A 325 3.21 -7.09 -32.58
CA PHE A 325 2.10 -7.29 -31.66
C PHE A 325 2.21 -6.35 -30.45
N ILE A 326 3.37 -6.31 -29.78
CA ILE A 326 3.57 -5.38 -28.65
C ILE A 326 3.42 -3.93 -29.11
N LYS A 327 3.95 -3.57 -30.26
CA LYS A 327 3.80 -2.22 -30.80
C LYS A 327 2.33 -1.86 -31.02
N GLN A 328 1.55 -2.74 -31.60
CA GLN A 328 0.11 -2.57 -31.79
C GLN A 328 -0.64 -2.49 -30.46
N TYR A 329 -0.29 -3.35 -29.52
CA TYR A 329 -0.86 -3.34 -28.16
C TYR A 329 -0.60 -2.00 -27.46
N LEU A 330 0.62 -1.47 -27.57
CA LEU A 330 1.00 -0.17 -26.99
C LEU A 330 0.30 1.03 -27.66
N GLN A 331 -0.14 0.90 -28.92
CA GLN A 331 -0.83 1.95 -29.66
C GLN A 331 -2.36 1.94 -29.46
N ASP A 332 -2.91 0.85 -28.95
CA ASP A 332 -4.35 0.73 -28.70
C ASP A 332 -4.72 1.51 -27.43
N SER A 333 -5.38 2.65 -27.62
CA SER A 333 -5.84 3.50 -26.53
C SER A 333 -6.89 2.83 -25.61
N ASN A 334 -7.60 1.81 -26.10
CA ASN A 334 -8.56 1.06 -25.30
C ASN A 334 -7.87 0.15 -24.28
N LYS A 335 -6.57 -0.08 -24.43
CA LYS A 335 -5.75 -0.96 -23.60
C LYS A 335 -4.82 -0.23 -22.63
N ASP A 336 -4.98 1.08 -22.48
CA ASP A 336 -4.12 1.89 -21.60
C ASP A 336 -4.19 1.47 -20.12
N ASP A 337 -5.29 0.89 -19.70
CA ASP A 337 -5.50 0.37 -18.34
C ASP A 337 -5.32 -1.16 -18.24
N GLU A 338 -4.93 -1.83 -19.32
CA GLU A 338 -4.64 -3.26 -19.34
C GLU A 338 -3.15 -3.54 -19.14
N LEU A 339 -2.86 -4.72 -18.56
CA LEU A 339 -1.48 -5.18 -18.39
C LEU A 339 -0.89 -5.60 -19.73
N ILE A 340 0.28 -5.06 -20.06
CA ILE A 340 1.04 -5.50 -21.22
C ILE A 340 1.45 -6.96 -21.00
N PRO A 341 1.19 -7.87 -21.99
CA PRO A 341 1.67 -9.25 -21.88
C PRO A 341 3.18 -9.30 -21.62
N SER A 342 3.59 -10.02 -20.59
CA SER A 342 4.99 -10.19 -20.21
C SER A 342 5.46 -11.61 -20.52
N ASN A 343 6.76 -11.81 -20.65
CA ASN A 343 7.37 -13.10 -20.94
C ASN A 343 6.90 -13.76 -22.25
N ILE A 344 6.67 -12.93 -23.26
CA ILE A 344 6.25 -13.37 -24.60
C ILE A 344 7.42 -13.84 -25.47
N GLY A 345 8.64 -13.85 -24.92
CA GLY A 345 9.85 -14.36 -25.56
C GLY A 345 10.48 -13.41 -26.56
N LEU A 346 10.43 -12.14 -26.32
CA LEU A 346 11.29 -11.19 -27.02
C LEU A 346 12.75 -11.52 -26.79
N SER A 347 13.57 -11.40 -27.83
CA SER A 347 15.02 -11.62 -27.73
C SER A 347 15.75 -10.56 -26.88
N ASP A 348 15.06 -9.47 -26.54
CA ASP A 348 15.60 -8.35 -25.75
C ASP A 348 15.02 -8.36 -24.32
N LEU A 349 15.81 -8.89 -23.38
CA LEU A 349 15.51 -8.94 -21.96
C LEU A 349 15.30 -7.55 -21.33
N SER A 350 15.89 -6.50 -21.93
CA SER A 350 15.70 -5.13 -21.46
C SER A 350 14.25 -4.68 -21.67
N ILE A 351 13.65 -5.00 -22.81
CA ILE A 351 12.24 -4.68 -23.11
C ILE A 351 11.32 -5.47 -22.17
N GLU A 352 11.56 -6.74 -21.95
CA GLU A 352 10.77 -7.55 -21.01
C GLU A 352 10.85 -6.99 -19.59
N SER A 353 12.03 -6.56 -19.14
CA SER A 353 12.19 -5.88 -17.84
C SER A 353 11.43 -4.56 -17.77
N GLN A 354 11.43 -3.75 -18.84
CA GLN A 354 10.68 -2.50 -18.89
C GLN A 354 9.15 -2.75 -18.85
N ILE A 355 8.67 -3.77 -19.57
CA ILE A 355 7.25 -4.19 -19.55
C ILE A 355 6.86 -4.63 -18.13
N SER A 356 7.67 -5.43 -17.47
CA SER A 356 7.41 -5.88 -16.10
C SER A 356 7.30 -4.71 -15.12
N ARG A 357 8.20 -3.73 -15.23
CA ARG A 357 8.17 -2.52 -14.40
C ARG A 357 6.93 -1.65 -14.70
N TYR A 358 6.56 -1.52 -15.96
CA TYR A 358 5.33 -0.82 -16.35
C TYR A 358 4.10 -1.49 -15.74
N ASN A 359 3.98 -2.81 -15.88
CA ASN A 359 2.87 -3.58 -15.33
C ASN A 359 2.79 -3.43 -13.81
N GLU A 360 3.90 -3.50 -13.11
CA GLU A 360 3.97 -3.27 -11.66
C GLU A 360 3.50 -1.84 -11.30
N THR A 361 3.93 -0.84 -12.05
CA THR A 361 3.54 0.55 -11.84
C THR A 361 2.04 0.77 -12.12
N LEU A 362 1.51 0.15 -13.17
CA LEU A 362 0.08 0.19 -13.50
C LEU A 362 -0.78 -0.44 -12.40
N LEU A 363 -0.38 -1.61 -11.89
CA LEU A 363 -1.07 -2.26 -10.77
C LEU A 363 -1.06 -1.38 -9.52
N ARG A 364 0.07 -0.76 -9.23
CA ARG A 364 0.20 0.19 -8.12
C ARG A 364 -0.71 1.41 -8.29
N ARG A 365 -0.72 2.00 -9.48
CA ARG A 365 -1.60 3.14 -9.81
C ARG A 365 -3.07 2.76 -9.65
N ASN A 366 -3.49 1.61 -10.16
CA ASN A 366 -4.87 1.15 -10.10
C ASN A 366 -5.34 0.92 -8.64
N ARG A 367 -4.48 0.40 -7.77
CA ARG A 367 -4.76 0.29 -6.33
C ARG A 367 -4.94 1.65 -5.67
N LEU A 368 -4.14 2.64 -6.06
CA LEU A 368 -4.25 3.99 -5.51
C LEU A 368 -5.49 4.72 -6.02
N VAL A 369 -5.86 4.54 -7.28
CA VAL A 369 -7.07 5.14 -7.87
C VAL A 369 -8.34 4.57 -7.25
N SER A 370 -8.39 3.26 -6.95
CA SER A 370 -9.54 2.65 -6.28
C SER A 370 -9.77 3.21 -4.86
N GLY A 371 -8.71 3.69 -4.21
CA GLY A 371 -8.77 4.23 -2.83
C GLY A 371 -8.67 5.76 -2.73
N SER A 372 -8.46 6.48 -3.85
CA SER A 372 -8.33 7.94 -3.85
C SER A 372 -8.90 8.55 -5.12
N SER A 373 -9.11 9.87 -5.11
CA SER A 373 -9.50 10.60 -6.32
C SER A 373 -8.40 10.54 -7.38
N SER A 374 -8.76 10.50 -8.65
CA SER A 374 -7.84 10.65 -9.80
C SER A 374 -6.99 11.92 -9.75
N ASN A 375 -7.42 12.92 -8.97
CA ASN A 375 -6.70 14.18 -8.74
C ASN A 375 -5.61 14.09 -7.66
N ASN A 376 -5.38 12.92 -7.06
CA ASN A 376 -4.31 12.72 -6.10
C ASN A 376 -2.95 12.98 -6.78
N PRO A 377 -2.08 13.87 -6.23
CA PRO A 377 -0.77 14.17 -6.81
C PRO A 377 0.09 12.94 -7.07
N VAL A 378 0.00 11.92 -6.21
CA VAL A 378 0.74 10.65 -6.39
C VAL A 378 0.21 9.87 -7.59
N VAL A 379 -1.10 9.85 -7.81
CA VAL A 379 -1.73 9.21 -8.99
C VAL A 379 -1.32 9.94 -10.26
N GLN A 380 -1.31 11.28 -10.24
CA GLN A 380 -0.87 12.09 -11.38
C GLN A 380 0.60 11.84 -11.71
N GLU A 381 1.46 11.77 -10.69
CA GLU A 381 2.88 11.46 -10.89
C GLU A 381 3.08 10.04 -11.43
N LEU A 382 2.35 9.04 -10.93
CA LEU A 382 2.38 7.69 -11.48
C LEU A 382 1.90 7.66 -12.94
N ASN A 383 0.85 8.39 -13.29
CA ASN A 383 0.38 8.51 -14.68
C ASN A 383 1.46 9.11 -15.56
N ARG A 384 2.16 10.15 -15.10
CA ARG A 384 3.28 10.77 -15.85
C ARG A 384 4.44 9.79 -16.03
N ILE A 385 4.81 9.07 -14.96
CA ILE A 385 5.85 8.03 -15.03
C ILE A 385 5.44 6.93 -16.01
N MET A 386 4.21 6.46 -15.94
CA MET A 386 3.67 5.42 -16.82
C MET A 386 3.68 5.86 -18.28
N GLN A 387 3.27 7.09 -18.58
CA GLN A 387 3.36 7.63 -19.94
C GLN A 387 4.81 7.63 -20.46
N THR A 388 5.75 8.07 -19.62
CA THR A 388 7.18 8.05 -19.96
C THR A 388 7.66 6.62 -20.18
N MET A 389 7.30 5.69 -19.29
CA MET A 389 7.66 4.28 -19.43
C MET A 389 7.06 3.67 -20.69
N LYS A 390 5.78 3.91 -20.99
CA LYS A 390 5.10 3.44 -22.21
C LYS A 390 5.80 3.97 -23.46
N GLN A 391 6.18 5.24 -23.45
CA GLN A 391 6.91 5.86 -24.55
C GLN A 391 8.32 5.24 -24.70
N ASN A 392 9.02 5.01 -23.60
CA ASN A 392 10.34 4.37 -23.61
C ASN A 392 10.24 2.93 -24.14
N ILE A 393 9.26 2.15 -23.68
CA ILE A 393 8.99 0.80 -24.18
C ILE A 393 8.67 0.86 -25.68
N TYR A 394 7.81 1.78 -26.11
CA TYR A 394 7.49 1.96 -27.52
C TYR A 394 8.74 2.26 -28.37
N MET A 395 9.59 3.18 -27.90
CA MET A 395 10.85 3.50 -28.59
C MET A 395 11.82 2.32 -28.61
N ALA A 396 11.94 1.59 -27.50
CA ALA A 396 12.78 0.39 -27.43
C ALA A 396 12.28 -0.69 -28.41
N VAL A 397 10.98 -0.96 -28.42
CA VAL A 397 10.31 -1.88 -29.34
C VAL A 397 10.47 -1.43 -30.81
N ASP A 398 10.34 -0.13 -31.10
CA ASP A 398 10.55 0.41 -32.45
C ASP A 398 12.00 0.28 -32.89
N ASN A 399 12.97 0.55 -32.00
CA ASN A 399 14.38 0.37 -32.28
C ASN A 399 14.74 -1.11 -32.49
N LEU A 400 14.19 -2.01 -31.67
CA LEU A 400 14.35 -3.46 -31.87
C LEU A 400 13.76 -3.88 -33.22
N SER A 401 12.55 -3.39 -33.56
CA SER A 401 11.93 -3.64 -34.86
C SER A 401 12.83 -3.22 -36.01
N LYS A 402 13.42 -2.01 -35.94
CA LYS A 402 14.34 -1.49 -36.95
C LYS A 402 15.60 -2.37 -37.05
N SER A 403 16.19 -2.71 -35.92
CA SER A 403 17.37 -3.59 -35.85
C SER A 403 17.10 -4.97 -36.45
N LEU A 404 15.98 -5.60 -36.08
CA LEU A 404 15.57 -6.90 -36.61
C LEU A 404 15.29 -6.82 -38.12
N ARG A 405 14.68 -5.73 -38.61
CA ARG A 405 14.45 -5.51 -40.06
C ARG A 405 15.77 -5.38 -40.82
N LEU A 406 16.73 -4.63 -40.25
CA LEU A 406 18.05 -4.49 -40.88
C LEU A 406 18.77 -5.82 -40.97
N LYS A 407 18.78 -6.61 -39.87
CA LYS A 407 19.35 -7.96 -39.87
C LYS A 407 18.65 -8.88 -40.86
N LYS A 408 17.31 -8.82 -40.93
CA LYS A 408 16.53 -9.58 -41.91
C LYS A 408 16.91 -9.20 -43.33
N GLN A 409 17.03 -7.89 -43.61
CA GLN A 409 17.40 -7.40 -44.94
C GLN A 409 18.80 -7.89 -45.36
N ASP A 410 19.72 -7.96 -44.40
CA ASP A 410 21.09 -8.44 -44.65
C ASP A 410 21.10 -9.95 -44.96
N TYR A 411 20.39 -10.76 -44.19
CA TYR A 411 20.22 -12.17 -44.48
C TYR A 411 19.47 -12.42 -45.79
N MET A 412 18.46 -11.59 -46.15
CA MET A 412 17.77 -11.67 -47.43
C MET A 412 18.71 -11.36 -48.63
N ARG A 413 19.65 -10.42 -48.46
CA ARG A 413 20.68 -10.15 -49.50
C ARG A 413 21.61 -11.35 -49.68
N GLN A 414 22.05 -11.96 -48.57
CA GLN A 414 22.91 -13.15 -48.65
C GLN A 414 22.16 -14.35 -49.25
N GLU A 415 20.90 -14.55 -48.88
CA GLU A 415 20.00 -15.56 -49.45
C GLU A 415 19.81 -15.33 -50.96
N SER A 416 19.58 -14.07 -51.39
CA SER A 416 19.42 -13.75 -52.81
C SER A 416 20.66 -14.08 -53.63
N HIS A 417 21.85 -13.86 -53.06
CA HIS A 417 23.14 -14.22 -53.70
C HIS A 417 23.30 -15.73 -53.86
N VAL A 418 22.94 -16.50 -52.81
CA VAL A 418 22.92 -17.97 -52.88
C VAL A 418 21.84 -18.45 -53.85
N ARG A 419 20.71 -17.81 -53.87
CA ARG A 419 19.56 -18.10 -54.77
C ARG A 419 19.88 -17.88 -56.25
N GLN A 420 20.66 -16.85 -56.58
CA GLN A 420 21.16 -16.66 -57.98
C GLN A 420 22.01 -17.85 -58.45
N LYS A 421 22.79 -18.49 -57.56
CA LYS A 421 23.55 -19.69 -57.84
C LYS A 421 22.67 -20.97 -57.97
N VAL A 422 21.50 -20.97 -57.34
CA VAL A 422 20.50 -22.05 -57.41
C VAL A 422 19.55 -21.87 -58.61
N GLN A 423 19.64 -20.76 -59.37
CA GLN A 423 18.74 -20.51 -60.50
C GLN A 423 18.82 -21.51 -61.66
N ALA A 424 19.80 -22.38 -61.63
CA ALA A 424 19.92 -23.49 -62.60
C ALA A 424 19.06 -24.73 -62.25
N VAL A 425 18.34 -24.73 -61.04
CA VAL A 425 17.53 -25.85 -60.58
C VAL A 425 16.07 -25.66 -60.97
N PRO A 426 15.37 -26.70 -61.41
CA PRO A 426 13.98 -26.60 -61.89
C PRO A 426 13.02 -25.96 -60.92
N GLY A 427 12.04 -25.15 -61.45
CA GLY A 427 11.16 -24.28 -60.66
C GLY A 427 10.37 -24.98 -59.55
N LYS A 428 9.99 -26.24 -59.74
CA LYS A 428 9.24 -27.05 -58.76
C LYS A 428 10.02 -27.39 -57.46
N GLN A 429 11.37 -27.47 -57.57
CA GLN A 429 12.21 -27.74 -56.44
C GLN A 429 12.39 -26.49 -55.56
N ARG A 430 12.31 -25.29 -56.15
CA ARG A 430 12.32 -24.05 -55.38
C ARG A 430 11.04 -23.84 -54.57
N GLU A 431 9.89 -24.21 -55.13
CA GLU A 431 8.60 -24.11 -54.45
C GLU A 431 8.56 -25.03 -53.22
N MET A 432 9.00 -26.28 -53.39
CA MET A 432 9.09 -27.22 -52.26
C MET A 432 9.99 -26.74 -51.17
N LEU A 433 11.18 -26.23 -51.49
CA LEU A 433 12.09 -25.63 -50.51
C LEU A 433 11.49 -24.41 -49.79
N SER A 434 10.71 -23.59 -50.52
CA SER A 434 10.04 -22.44 -49.89
C SER A 434 9.01 -22.88 -48.88
N ILE A 435 8.23 -23.90 -49.17
CA ILE A 435 7.18 -24.44 -48.30
C ILE A 435 7.76 -25.20 -47.09
N GLU A 436 8.79 -26.04 -47.34
CA GLU A 436 9.53 -26.75 -46.24
C GLU A 436 10.15 -25.76 -45.25
N ARG A 437 10.59 -24.62 -45.70
CA ARG A 437 11.08 -23.54 -44.85
C ARG A 437 10.00 -22.93 -44.01
N GLN A 438 8.86 -22.61 -44.61
CA GLN A 438 7.71 -22.07 -43.88
C GLN A 438 7.28 -23.07 -42.81
N GLN A 439 7.26 -24.39 -43.12
CA GLN A 439 6.97 -25.42 -42.17
C GLN A 439 7.92 -25.37 -40.98
N LYS A 440 9.24 -25.40 -41.25
CA LYS A 440 10.26 -25.47 -40.20
C LYS A 440 10.23 -24.27 -39.25
N VAL A 441 9.83 -23.12 -39.73
CA VAL A 441 9.71 -21.92 -38.90
C VAL A 441 8.45 -21.95 -38.07
N LYS A 442 7.32 -22.33 -38.68
CA LYS A 442 6.07 -22.48 -37.94
C LYS A 442 6.21 -23.55 -36.86
N GLU A 443 6.88 -24.65 -37.18
CA GLU A 443 7.22 -25.71 -36.22
C GLU A 443 8.12 -25.18 -35.07
N SER A 444 9.18 -24.44 -35.38
CA SER A 444 10.05 -23.84 -34.36
C SER A 444 9.30 -22.83 -33.49
N LEU A 445 8.43 -22.03 -34.08
CA LEU A 445 7.59 -21.09 -33.34
C LEU A 445 6.56 -21.82 -32.46
N TYR A 446 5.97 -22.90 -32.96
CA TYR A 446 5.05 -23.72 -32.21
C TYR A 446 5.71 -24.30 -30.96
N ILE A 447 6.88 -24.92 -31.12
CA ILE A 447 7.67 -25.49 -30.02
C ILE A 447 8.06 -24.39 -29.02
N PHE A 448 8.47 -23.22 -29.52
CA PHE A 448 8.82 -22.08 -28.68
C PHE A 448 7.63 -21.61 -27.83
N LEU A 449 6.46 -21.47 -28.44
CA LEU A 449 5.25 -21.08 -27.72
C LEU A 449 4.80 -22.13 -26.71
N LEU A 450 4.95 -23.43 -27.02
CA LEU A 450 4.72 -24.51 -26.07
C LEU A 450 5.64 -24.39 -24.86
N ASN A 451 6.92 -24.15 -25.06
CA ASN A 451 7.88 -23.95 -23.97
C ASN A 451 7.49 -22.75 -23.11
N LYS A 452 7.05 -21.65 -23.75
CA LYS A 452 6.59 -20.44 -23.02
C LYS A 452 5.29 -20.68 -22.26
N ARG A 453 4.39 -21.51 -22.78
CA ARG A 453 3.19 -21.94 -22.06
C ARG A 453 3.55 -22.68 -20.76
N GLU A 454 4.47 -23.65 -20.87
CA GLU A 454 4.91 -24.45 -19.72
C GLU A 454 5.66 -23.55 -18.68
N GLU A 455 6.51 -22.64 -19.15
CA GLU A 455 7.20 -21.67 -18.28
C GLU A 455 6.22 -20.75 -17.53
N ASN A 456 5.20 -20.27 -18.23
CA ASN A 456 4.14 -19.45 -17.61
C ASN A 456 3.30 -20.26 -16.60
N ALA A 457 2.95 -21.51 -16.94
CA ALA A 457 2.23 -22.40 -16.04
C ALA A 457 3.07 -22.71 -14.78
N LEU A 458 4.36 -22.95 -14.92
CA LEU A 458 5.29 -23.13 -13.81
C LEU A 458 5.39 -21.87 -12.95
N SER A 459 5.50 -20.69 -13.58
CA SER A 459 5.52 -19.39 -12.88
C SER A 459 4.24 -19.15 -12.08
N GLN A 460 3.10 -19.55 -12.62
CA GLN A 460 1.81 -19.49 -11.93
C GLN A 460 1.72 -20.45 -10.74
N ALA A 461 2.26 -21.67 -10.88
CA ALA A 461 2.30 -22.65 -9.82
C ALA A 461 3.25 -22.27 -8.66
N MET A 462 4.30 -21.52 -8.96
CA MET A 462 5.33 -21.08 -7.99
C MET A 462 5.01 -19.70 -7.38
N VAL A 463 3.75 -19.46 -7.04
CA VAL A 463 3.36 -18.19 -6.41
C VAL A 463 3.86 -18.14 -4.97
N ASP A 464 4.70 -17.17 -4.67
CA ASP A 464 5.24 -16.89 -3.33
C ASP A 464 4.78 -15.51 -2.84
N ASN A 465 4.67 -15.37 -1.52
CA ASN A 465 4.30 -14.12 -0.87
C ASN A 465 5.34 -13.02 -1.12
N ASN A 466 4.90 -11.83 -1.48
CA ASN A 466 5.79 -10.67 -1.67
C ASN A 466 6.34 -10.16 -0.34
N ALA A 467 5.51 -10.17 0.70
CA ALA A 467 5.87 -9.76 2.04
C ALA A 467 6.02 -11.00 2.92
N ARG A 468 7.25 -11.26 3.39
CA ARG A 468 7.55 -12.32 4.35
C ARG A 468 7.65 -11.73 5.75
N ILE A 469 6.88 -12.25 6.69
CA ILE A 469 7.00 -11.90 8.10
C ILE A 469 8.31 -12.49 8.61
N LEU A 470 9.20 -11.64 9.12
CA LEU A 470 10.42 -12.02 9.82
C LEU A 470 10.15 -12.14 11.31
N ASP A 471 9.60 -11.07 11.91
CA ASP A 471 9.14 -11.09 13.28
C ASP A 471 7.62 -10.95 13.28
N PRO A 472 6.90 -11.90 13.90
CA PRO A 472 5.45 -11.85 14.01
C PRO A 472 5.02 -10.63 14.83
N VAL A 473 3.75 -10.26 14.71
CA VAL A 473 3.22 -9.13 15.46
C VAL A 473 3.43 -9.34 16.95
N SER A 474 4.18 -8.46 17.55
CA SER A 474 4.56 -8.51 18.96
C SER A 474 4.55 -7.11 19.59
N GLY A 475 4.65 -7.04 20.89
CA GLY A 475 4.75 -5.77 21.61
C GLY A 475 4.49 -5.92 23.11
N SER A 476 4.84 -4.89 23.85
CA SER A 476 4.63 -4.86 25.29
C SER A 476 3.14 -4.74 25.64
N ASN A 477 2.71 -5.42 26.67
CA ASN A 477 1.38 -5.23 27.26
C ASN A 477 1.31 -3.98 28.16
N LEU A 478 2.41 -3.24 28.27
CA LEU A 478 2.40 -1.95 28.95
C LEU A 478 1.93 -0.85 27.97
N PRO A 479 1.04 0.05 28.40
CA PRO A 479 0.54 1.13 27.55
C PRO A 479 1.64 2.14 27.25
N ILE A 480 1.69 2.61 26.01
CA ILE A 480 2.60 3.69 25.58
C ILE A 480 2.07 5.09 25.91
N SER A 481 0.75 5.21 26.09
CA SER A 481 0.04 6.46 26.41
C SER A 481 -1.20 6.15 27.27
N PRO A 482 -1.62 7.08 28.15
CA PRO A 482 -0.96 8.30 28.58
C PRO A 482 0.22 8.04 29.52
N ASN A 483 1.29 8.84 29.40
CA ASN A 483 2.42 8.73 30.31
C ASN A 483 2.12 9.48 31.61
N LYS A 484 2.05 8.74 32.73
CA LYS A 484 1.79 9.27 34.07
C LYS A 484 2.73 10.41 34.45
N TYR A 485 4.05 10.21 34.23
CA TYR A 485 5.05 11.20 34.60
C TYR A 485 4.93 12.48 33.79
N LYS A 486 4.69 12.39 32.48
CA LYS A 486 4.51 13.58 31.61
C LYS A 486 3.32 14.42 32.07
N LYS A 487 2.16 13.77 32.38
CA LYS A 487 0.98 14.50 32.86
C LYS A 487 1.20 15.13 34.24
N MET A 488 1.89 14.42 35.16
CA MET A 488 2.22 14.99 36.46
C MET A 488 3.20 16.18 36.36
N ILE A 489 4.26 16.07 35.56
CA ILE A 489 5.21 17.17 35.32
C ILE A 489 4.49 18.38 34.75
N LEU A 490 3.56 18.15 33.79
CA LEU A 490 2.76 19.23 33.20
C LEU A 490 1.87 19.90 34.26
N GLY A 491 1.24 19.11 35.14
CA GLY A 491 0.43 19.62 36.25
C GLY A 491 1.21 20.49 37.22
N VAL A 492 2.39 20.01 37.65
CA VAL A 492 3.28 20.79 38.53
C VAL A 492 3.82 22.03 37.82
N GLY A 493 4.21 21.89 36.55
CA GLY A 493 4.70 23.03 35.75
C GLY A 493 3.65 24.12 35.60
N CYS A 494 2.42 23.78 35.21
CA CYS A 494 1.32 24.76 35.17
C CYS A 494 1.02 25.34 36.56
N GLY A 495 1.08 24.50 37.61
CA GLY A 495 0.87 24.90 38.99
C GLY A 495 1.90 25.93 39.49
N ILE A 496 3.11 25.96 38.91
CA ILE A 496 4.16 26.98 39.21
C ILE A 496 4.03 28.16 38.26
N ILE A 497 3.87 27.96 36.97
CA ILE A 497 3.89 29.01 35.96
C ILE A 497 2.69 29.97 36.12
N VAL A 498 1.48 29.42 36.31
CA VAL A 498 0.25 30.21 36.37
C VAL A 498 0.28 31.24 37.52
N PRO A 499 0.51 30.83 38.79
CA PRO A 499 0.60 31.81 39.88
C PRO A 499 1.80 32.77 39.72
N SER A 500 2.92 32.32 39.16
CA SER A 500 4.06 33.21 38.89
C SER A 500 3.67 34.32 37.94
N VAL A 501 2.99 34.00 36.83
CA VAL A 501 2.55 35.01 35.86
C VAL A 501 1.50 35.94 36.48
N ILE A 502 0.54 35.42 37.25
CA ILE A 502 -0.48 36.24 37.91
C ILE A 502 0.17 37.20 38.93
N LEU A 503 1.07 36.68 39.78
CA LEU A 503 1.75 37.51 40.78
C LEU A 503 2.66 38.57 40.14
N LEU A 504 3.29 38.23 38.99
CA LEU A 504 4.10 39.16 38.21
C LEU A 504 3.23 40.27 37.61
N LEU A 505 2.05 39.93 37.06
CA LEU A 505 1.09 40.91 36.56
C LEU A 505 0.58 41.82 37.70
N ILE A 506 0.26 41.25 38.88
CA ILE A 506 -0.13 42.03 40.06
C ILE A 506 0.99 42.99 40.48
N LEU A 507 2.25 42.50 40.50
CA LEU A 507 3.39 43.31 40.85
C LEU A 507 3.63 44.46 39.83
N MET A 508 3.39 44.20 38.52
CA MET A 508 3.51 45.23 37.48
C MET A 508 2.40 46.28 37.56
N LEU A 509 1.20 45.88 37.99
CA LEU A 509 0.02 46.74 38.14
C LEU A 509 0.00 47.47 39.50
N ASP A 510 0.80 47.00 40.48
CA ASP A 510 0.86 47.63 41.80
C ASP A 510 1.71 48.90 41.76
N THR A 511 1.04 50.02 41.94
CA THR A 511 1.65 51.36 41.96
C THR A 511 2.07 51.79 43.36
N ARG A 512 1.97 50.91 44.37
CA ARG A 512 2.36 51.21 45.74
C ARG A 512 3.88 51.14 45.90
N VAL A 513 4.40 52.01 46.72
CA VAL A 513 5.84 52.04 47.05
C VAL A 513 6.14 50.94 48.06
N HIS A 514 7.02 50.01 47.71
CA HIS A 514 7.33 48.83 48.54
C HIS A 514 8.73 48.89 49.16
N ASN A 515 9.63 49.73 48.68
CA ASN A 515 11.01 49.72 49.12
C ASN A 515 11.56 51.15 49.32
N ARG A 516 12.43 51.33 50.31
CA ARG A 516 13.13 52.59 50.59
C ARG A 516 13.87 53.12 49.34
N LYS A 517 14.41 52.24 48.51
CA LYS A 517 15.09 52.57 47.25
C LYS A 517 14.15 53.24 46.22
N GLU A 518 12.89 52.84 46.17
CA GLU A 518 11.88 53.44 45.29
C GLU A 518 11.54 54.89 45.73
N VAL A 519 11.52 55.11 47.04
CA VAL A 519 11.31 56.44 47.60
C VAL A 519 12.55 57.31 47.31
N GLU A 520 13.76 56.80 47.48
CA GLU A 520 15.03 57.49 47.20
C GLU A 520 15.19 57.78 45.70
N ALA A 521 14.66 56.97 44.79
CA ALA A 521 14.70 57.23 43.35
C ALA A 521 13.72 58.32 42.90
N VAL A 522 12.55 58.43 43.56
CA VAL A 522 11.51 59.43 43.22
C VAL A 522 11.73 60.74 43.92
N VAL A 523 12.29 60.72 45.15
CA VAL A 523 12.55 61.88 45.96
C VAL A 523 14.05 61.95 46.15
N SER A 524 14.72 62.81 45.41
CA SER A 524 16.18 63.09 45.52
C SER A 524 16.57 63.74 46.85
N LEU A 525 15.98 63.26 47.95
CA LEU A 525 16.29 63.73 49.32
C LEU A 525 17.01 62.61 50.07
N SER A 526 18.25 62.87 50.42
CA SER A 526 19.02 62.05 51.35
C SER A 526 18.33 62.00 52.70
N LEU A 527 17.81 60.81 53.07
CA LEU A 527 17.19 60.56 54.39
C LEU A 527 18.19 60.51 55.56
N ILE A 528 19.37 61.07 55.40
CA ILE A 528 20.44 61.04 56.41
C ILE A 528 20.31 62.11 57.51
N HIS A 529 19.29 62.98 57.49
CA HIS A 529 19.13 64.04 58.47
C HIS A 529 17.71 64.09 59.07
N ILE A 530 17.27 63.06 59.73
CA ILE A 530 16.24 63.16 60.77
C ILE A 530 16.65 62.19 61.91
N SER A 531 17.40 62.69 62.82
CA SER A 531 17.59 62.16 64.19
C SER A 531 16.62 62.81 65.14
#